data_e0efc8a393f2dc3e576df6f801283557
#
_entry.id   e0efc8a393f2dc3e576df6f801283557
#
_cell.length_a   1.000
_cell.length_b   1.000
_cell.length_c   1.000
_cell.angle_alpha   90.00
_cell.angle_beta   90.00
_cell.angle_gamma   90.00
#
_symmetry.space_group_name_H-M   'P 1'
#
loop_
_entity.id
_entity.type
_entity.pdbx_description
1 polymer ?
#
loop_
_entity_poly.entity_id
_entity_poly.type
_entity_poly.pdbx_seq_one_letter_code
_entity_poly.pdbx_strand_id
1 'polypeptide(L)'
;MGLEERRPPWLDPAVPAREDCVLKAMLDTRAARHPERRFALFEDGSTWTYGECLSEVRAAAAGLQRLGVSKGDRVIAWLPTGRTMVLTWFAANYLGAVFVPLNTAYRGDVLAHVVNAAEAGMMIAHHSLVERLDGLQLPHLRKVVAIGAGARTAQPRLELLDESTLRGDASQLDDSADINHWDIQSIIYTSGTTGYSKGVLSPYLQLYLTGMTVYGYMGDGEAILVNLPMFHVGGTSPTYAALVRGGSIYLVDGFSTAKFWEQVREGNCVTTCGLIGVMAAFLAKSEPRPDDHDNPLKCLTMFPVNEDTVAFAHRFGFEYLTGFNMTEVSAPLVTDLNTRVYGSCGKPRTGIQARLVDDHDIEVARGEIGELIVRSLHPWSMNAGYNGQPEATAAAWRNGWFHTGDLFRQDADGNFFFVDRKKDTIRRRGENISSFEVENGVRQYPDVDEVAAVGVESEIAEQEVMVVVTSKPGRTVDPRALTEFLIPRLPYFMVPRYVRVVDQIPKTETNKIRKVYFRDQGITPDTWDRERAGIKLHRDKL
;
A
#
# COMPACT_ATOMS: atom_id res chain seq x y z
N MET A 1 11.73 28.53 -16.33
CA MET A 1 12.89 27.72 -16.80
C MET A 1 12.33 26.45 -17.41
N GLY A 2 12.79 26.06 -18.61
CA GLY A 2 12.36 24.78 -19.20
C GLY A 2 12.87 23.62 -18.36
N LEU A 3 12.01 22.68 -18.03
CA LEU A 3 12.39 21.46 -17.38
C LEU A 3 13.15 20.58 -18.39
N GLU A 4 14.43 20.29 -18.14
CA GLU A 4 15.28 19.47 -18.99
C GLU A 4 15.26 18.02 -18.50
N GLU A 5 15.30 17.06 -19.45
CA GLU A 5 15.48 15.65 -19.12
C GLU A 5 16.89 15.43 -18.57
N ARG A 6 17.00 14.76 -17.41
CA ARG A 6 18.29 14.39 -16.82
C ARG A 6 18.15 13.19 -15.91
N ARG A 7 19.17 12.34 -15.87
CA ARG A 7 19.22 11.20 -14.94
C ARG A 7 19.24 11.71 -13.50
N PRO A 8 18.31 11.30 -12.65
CA PRO A 8 18.31 11.70 -11.24
C PRO A 8 19.55 11.11 -10.53
N PRO A 9 20.38 11.94 -9.85
CA PRO A 9 21.62 11.48 -9.24
C PRO A 9 21.43 10.55 -8.04
N TRP A 10 20.22 10.51 -7.46
CA TRP A 10 19.89 9.65 -6.32
C TRP A 10 19.36 8.26 -6.68
N LEU A 11 19.23 7.93 -7.99
CA LEU A 11 18.67 6.65 -8.43
C LEU A 11 19.54 5.44 -8.10
N ASP A 12 20.78 5.65 -7.76
CA ASP A 12 21.78 4.62 -7.53
C ASP A 12 22.27 4.63 -6.08
N PRO A 13 21.37 4.43 -5.08
CA PRO A 13 21.76 4.46 -3.69
C PRO A 13 22.65 3.25 -3.36
N ALA A 14 23.77 3.51 -2.71
CA ALA A 14 24.59 2.46 -2.12
C ALA A 14 23.88 1.79 -0.94
N VAL A 15 24.31 0.56 -0.59
CA VAL A 15 23.89 -0.07 0.66
C VAL A 15 24.44 0.76 1.82
N PRO A 16 23.58 1.31 2.70
CA PRO A 16 24.00 2.21 3.78
C PRO A 16 24.66 1.45 4.91
N ALA A 17 25.28 2.20 5.83
CA ALA A 17 25.59 1.67 7.15
C ALA A 17 24.31 1.34 7.92
N ARG A 18 24.39 0.46 8.91
CA ARG A 18 23.25 0.06 9.75
C ARG A 18 22.58 1.27 10.40
N GLU A 19 23.40 2.20 10.88
CA GLU A 19 23.00 3.43 11.58
C GLU A 19 22.20 4.38 10.69
N ASP A 20 22.35 4.26 9.38
CA ASP A 20 21.64 5.07 8.37
C ASP A 20 20.45 4.33 7.73
N CYS A 21 20.21 3.07 8.13
CA CYS A 21 19.16 2.23 7.54
C CYS A 21 18.15 1.70 8.57
N VAL A 22 18.59 1.26 9.76
CA VAL A 22 17.73 0.65 10.76
C VAL A 22 16.99 1.74 11.55
N LEU A 23 15.67 1.66 11.61
CA LEU A 23 14.78 2.69 12.18
C LEU A 23 15.23 3.14 13.58
N LYS A 24 15.49 2.19 14.50
CA LYS A 24 15.94 2.49 15.87
C LYS A 24 17.19 3.36 15.87
N ALA A 25 18.22 2.93 15.15
CA ALA A 25 19.51 3.62 15.12
C ALA A 25 19.41 5.00 14.44
N MET A 26 18.61 5.12 13.39
CA MET A 26 18.33 6.41 12.75
C MET A 26 17.61 7.37 13.69
N LEU A 27 16.55 6.91 14.37
CA LEU A 27 15.79 7.76 15.28
C LEU A 27 16.64 8.24 16.45
N ASP A 28 17.42 7.35 17.08
CA ASP A 28 18.36 7.68 18.15
C ASP A 28 19.38 8.74 17.68
N THR A 29 19.97 8.54 16.50
CA THR A 29 20.95 9.46 15.91
C THR A 29 20.35 10.83 15.59
N ARG A 30 19.15 10.86 14.99
CA ARG A 30 18.47 12.12 14.62
C ARG A 30 18.05 12.91 15.86
N ALA A 31 17.47 12.24 16.85
CA ALA A 31 17.07 12.88 18.10
C ALA A 31 18.28 13.42 18.90
N ALA A 32 19.41 12.70 18.89
CA ALA A 32 20.63 13.19 19.54
C ALA A 32 21.23 14.43 18.84
N ARG A 33 21.19 14.47 17.48
CA ARG A 33 21.77 15.58 16.71
C ARG A 33 20.87 16.81 16.62
N HIS A 34 19.56 16.59 16.51
CA HIS A 34 18.58 17.63 16.23
C HIS A 34 17.28 17.46 17.04
N PRO A 35 17.34 17.43 18.40
CA PRO A 35 16.19 17.09 19.24
C PRO A 35 14.99 18.03 19.01
N GLU A 36 15.22 19.30 18.76
CA GLU A 36 14.17 20.32 18.57
C GLU A 36 13.66 20.43 17.13
N ARG A 37 14.28 19.71 16.18
CA ARG A 37 13.82 19.73 14.78
C ARG A 37 12.51 18.96 14.65
N ARG A 38 11.54 19.56 13.97
CA ARG A 38 10.26 18.91 13.66
C ARG A 38 10.48 17.64 12.84
N PHE A 39 9.96 16.52 13.32
CA PHE A 39 9.86 15.26 12.58
C PHE A 39 8.49 15.07 11.94
N ALA A 40 7.40 15.41 12.64
CA ALA A 40 6.05 15.22 12.14
C ALA A 40 5.13 16.40 12.44
N LEU A 41 4.27 16.71 11.49
CA LEU A 41 3.03 17.47 11.64
C LEU A 41 1.88 16.50 11.33
N PHE A 42 0.83 16.51 12.13
CA PHE A 42 -0.36 15.69 11.94
C PHE A 42 -1.57 16.54 11.54
N GLU A 43 -2.58 15.93 10.92
CA GLU A 43 -3.77 16.67 10.42
C GLU A 43 -4.56 17.38 11.52
N ASP A 44 -4.47 16.94 12.78
CA ASP A 44 -5.05 17.60 13.94
C ASP A 44 -4.26 18.83 14.44
N GLY A 45 -3.20 19.19 13.73
CA GLY A 45 -2.28 20.30 14.07
C GLY A 45 -1.24 19.96 15.12
N SER A 46 -1.27 18.76 15.72
CA SER A 46 -0.24 18.32 16.65
C SER A 46 1.09 18.06 15.94
N THR A 47 2.19 18.22 16.65
CA THR A 47 3.53 18.02 16.10
C THR A 47 4.37 17.09 16.97
N TRP A 48 5.43 16.56 16.36
CA TRP A 48 6.56 15.95 17.05
C TRP A 48 7.87 16.57 16.58
N THR A 49 8.71 16.94 17.52
CA THR A 49 10.15 17.05 17.27
C THR A 49 10.78 15.65 17.26
N TYR A 50 12.03 15.53 16.80
CA TYR A 50 12.75 14.26 16.89
C TYR A 50 12.94 13.78 18.33
N GLY A 51 13.20 14.73 19.27
CA GLY A 51 13.31 14.42 20.70
C GLY A 51 12.01 13.91 21.30
N GLU A 52 10.89 14.58 21.01
CA GLU A 52 9.55 14.15 21.46
C GLU A 52 9.18 12.80 20.84
N CYS A 53 9.43 12.61 19.54
CA CYS A 53 9.20 11.34 18.87
C CYS A 53 9.95 10.20 19.54
N LEU A 54 11.26 10.37 19.78
CA LEU A 54 12.07 9.35 20.47
C LEU A 54 11.54 9.06 21.88
N SER A 55 11.16 10.09 22.64
CA SER A 55 10.62 9.93 23.99
C SER A 55 9.33 9.12 24.00
N GLU A 56 8.39 9.46 23.12
CA GLU A 56 7.10 8.74 22.98
C GLU A 56 7.31 7.31 22.49
N VAL A 57 8.22 7.11 21.52
CA VAL A 57 8.56 5.78 20.98
C VAL A 57 9.18 4.89 22.06
N ARG A 58 10.11 5.40 22.87
CA ARG A 58 10.72 4.62 23.96
C ARG A 58 9.69 4.27 25.04
N ALA A 59 8.80 5.20 25.40
CA ALA A 59 7.74 4.91 26.34
C ALA A 59 6.75 3.86 25.80
N ALA A 60 6.39 3.93 24.51
CA ALA A 60 5.52 2.94 23.88
C ALA A 60 6.24 1.58 23.70
N ALA A 61 7.53 1.56 23.35
CA ALA A 61 8.34 0.35 23.30
C ALA A 61 8.40 -0.35 24.66
N ALA A 62 8.64 0.40 25.75
CA ALA A 62 8.61 -0.15 27.12
C ALA A 62 7.22 -0.71 27.48
N GLY A 63 6.13 -0.07 27.02
CA GLY A 63 4.76 -0.60 27.16
C GLY A 63 4.58 -1.93 26.43
N LEU A 64 4.98 -1.99 25.15
CA LEU A 64 4.91 -3.21 24.33
C LEU A 64 5.77 -4.34 24.92
N GLN A 65 7.00 -4.03 25.36
CA GLN A 65 7.91 -4.99 25.99
C GLN A 65 7.32 -5.58 27.27
N ARG A 66 6.70 -4.73 28.12
CA ARG A 66 5.97 -5.19 29.32
C ARG A 66 4.79 -6.11 28.98
N LEU A 67 4.15 -5.91 27.81
CA LEU A 67 3.09 -6.76 27.31
C LEU A 67 3.61 -8.06 26.67
N GLY A 68 4.93 -8.24 26.62
CA GLY A 68 5.62 -9.45 26.16
C GLY A 68 6.11 -9.39 24.72
N VAL A 69 6.13 -8.21 24.08
CA VAL A 69 6.65 -8.04 22.72
C VAL A 69 8.19 -7.99 22.75
N SER A 70 8.82 -8.75 21.86
CA SER A 70 10.26 -8.85 21.68
C SER A 70 10.65 -8.83 20.20
N LYS A 71 11.96 -8.86 19.91
CA LYS A 71 12.47 -8.92 18.53
C LYS A 71 11.87 -10.11 17.77
N GLY A 72 11.37 -9.84 16.57
CA GLY A 72 10.76 -10.83 15.68
C GLY A 72 9.27 -11.09 15.90
N ASP A 73 8.71 -10.65 17.03
CA ASP A 73 7.26 -10.72 17.24
C ASP A 73 6.53 -9.78 16.28
N ARG A 74 5.31 -10.15 15.93
CA ARG A 74 4.46 -9.39 15.02
C ARG A 74 3.44 -8.58 15.80
N VAL A 75 3.39 -7.29 15.53
CA VAL A 75 2.44 -6.35 16.16
C VAL A 75 1.50 -5.83 15.08
N ILE A 76 0.24 -6.22 15.15
CA ILE A 76 -0.80 -5.71 14.25
C ILE A 76 -1.16 -4.28 14.67
N ALA A 77 -1.16 -3.36 13.70
CA ALA A 77 -1.69 -2.01 13.83
C ALA A 77 -2.94 -1.85 12.98
N TRP A 78 -4.10 -1.90 13.62
CA TRP A 78 -5.39 -1.73 12.96
C TRP A 78 -6.01 -0.38 13.35
N LEU A 79 -5.39 0.66 12.81
CA LEU A 79 -5.54 2.05 13.20
C LEU A 79 -5.77 2.95 11.97
N PRO A 80 -6.46 4.06 12.10
CA PRO A 80 -6.45 5.11 11.08
C PRO A 80 -5.03 5.66 10.88
N THR A 81 -4.78 6.21 9.70
CA THR A 81 -3.55 6.95 9.42
C THR A 81 -3.45 8.14 10.39
N GLY A 82 -2.33 8.26 11.11
CA GLY A 82 -2.16 9.31 12.09
C GLY A 82 -1.06 9.01 13.10
N ARG A 83 -1.00 9.83 14.14
CA ARG A 83 0.02 9.81 15.19
C ARG A 83 0.22 8.42 15.82
N THR A 84 -0.88 7.78 16.23
CA THR A 84 -0.82 6.46 16.90
C THR A 84 -0.35 5.35 15.98
N MET A 85 -0.65 5.42 14.67
CA MET A 85 -0.15 4.47 13.68
C MET A 85 1.38 4.55 13.56
N VAL A 86 1.94 5.78 13.46
CA VAL A 86 3.40 6.00 13.43
C VAL A 86 4.04 5.56 14.73
N LEU A 87 3.44 5.91 15.89
CA LEU A 87 3.91 5.49 17.21
C LEU A 87 4.00 3.97 17.32
N THR A 88 2.95 3.26 16.92
CA THR A 88 2.89 1.79 16.96
C THR A 88 3.97 1.17 16.08
N TRP A 89 4.14 1.67 14.85
CA TRP A 89 5.18 1.22 13.95
C TRP A 89 6.58 1.41 14.55
N PHE A 90 6.89 2.64 14.94
CA PHE A 90 8.22 2.99 15.44
C PHE A 90 8.54 2.26 16.74
N ALA A 91 7.58 2.13 17.67
CA ALA A 91 7.77 1.42 18.92
C ALA A 91 8.00 -0.09 18.71
N ALA A 92 7.24 -0.73 17.80
CA ALA A 92 7.47 -2.12 17.43
C ALA A 92 8.86 -2.32 16.84
N ASN A 93 9.25 -1.49 15.85
CA ASN A 93 10.57 -1.56 15.23
C ASN A 93 11.71 -1.15 16.16
N TYR A 94 11.45 -0.33 17.19
CA TYR A 94 12.45 0.01 18.22
C TYR A 94 12.86 -1.22 19.04
N LEU A 95 11.95 -2.17 19.24
CA LEU A 95 12.19 -3.49 19.83
C LEU A 95 12.71 -4.53 18.84
N GLY A 96 12.76 -4.23 17.53
CA GLY A 96 13.01 -5.20 16.47
C GLY A 96 11.81 -6.11 16.19
N ALA A 97 10.64 -5.77 16.70
CA ALA A 97 9.37 -6.42 16.35
C ALA A 97 8.88 -5.96 14.97
N VAL A 98 8.06 -6.78 14.33
CA VAL A 98 7.57 -6.59 12.97
C VAL A 98 6.26 -5.84 12.98
N PHE A 99 6.20 -4.72 12.29
CA PHE A 99 4.99 -3.93 12.12
C PHE A 99 4.06 -4.55 11.08
N VAL A 100 2.78 -4.75 11.44
CA VAL A 100 1.78 -5.35 10.55
C VAL A 100 0.57 -4.43 10.43
N PRO A 101 0.61 -3.41 9.54
CA PRO A 101 -0.50 -2.50 9.38
C PRO A 101 -1.64 -3.14 8.60
N LEU A 102 -2.87 -2.96 9.08
CA LEU A 102 -4.07 -3.45 8.42
C LEU A 102 -4.97 -2.31 7.94
N ASN A 103 -5.60 -2.53 6.79
CA ASN A 103 -6.63 -1.64 6.29
C ASN A 103 -7.83 -1.62 7.25
N THR A 104 -8.20 -0.43 7.72
CA THR A 104 -9.32 -0.23 8.66
C THR A 104 -10.67 -0.59 8.08
N ALA A 105 -10.77 -0.74 6.76
CA ALA A 105 -11.98 -1.18 6.08
C ALA A 105 -12.21 -2.71 6.15
N TYR A 106 -11.23 -3.52 6.55
CA TYR A 106 -11.36 -4.97 6.58
C TYR A 106 -12.45 -5.45 7.52
N ARG A 107 -13.18 -6.50 7.10
CA ARG A 107 -14.30 -7.12 7.82
C ARG A 107 -14.39 -8.61 7.48
N GLY A 108 -15.11 -9.37 8.31
CA GLY A 108 -15.47 -10.78 8.04
C GLY A 108 -14.25 -11.65 7.72
N ASP A 109 -14.39 -12.49 6.69
CA ASP A 109 -13.36 -13.48 6.31
C ASP A 109 -12.06 -12.83 5.84
N VAL A 110 -12.11 -11.64 5.20
CA VAL A 110 -10.91 -10.91 4.79
C VAL A 110 -10.12 -10.48 6.03
N LEU A 111 -10.80 -9.95 7.06
CA LEU A 111 -10.17 -9.58 8.33
C LEU A 111 -9.62 -10.82 9.04
N ALA A 112 -10.41 -11.88 9.16
CA ALA A 112 -9.99 -13.12 9.79
C ALA A 112 -8.74 -13.69 9.11
N HIS A 113 -8.71 -13.69 7.76
CA HIS A 113 -7.57 -14.17 6.99
C HIS A 113 -6.28 -13.40 7.32
N VAL A 114 -6.30 -12.05 7.21
CA VAL A 114 -5.07 -11.25 7.40
C VAL A 114 -4.58 -11.28 8.84
N VAL A 115 -5.49 -11.30 9.84
CA VAL A 115 -5.13 -11.43 11.26
C VAL A 115 -4.50 -12.79 11.53
N ASN A 116 -5.05 -13.87 11.00
CA ASN A 116 -4.52 -15.22 11.17
C ASN A 116 -3.20 -15.41 10.42
N ALA A 117 -3.13 -14.92 9.17
CA ALA A 117 -1.90 -15.00 8.37
C ALA A 117 -0.75 -14.17 8.98
N ALA A 118 -1.06 -13.12 9.75
CA ALA A 118 -0.04 -12.39 10.50
C ALA A 118 0.57 -13.23 11.61
N GLU A 119 -0.12 -14.24 12.17
CA GLU A 119 0.29 -15.05 13.35
C GLU A 119 0.74 -14.18 14.52
N ALA A 120 0.11 -13.03 14.68
CA ALA A 120 0.44 -12.05 15.71
C ALA A 120 -0.32 -12.34 17.01
N GLY A 121 0.39 -12.29 18.15
CA GLY A 121 -0.23 -12.39 19.47
C GLY A 121 -0.80 -11.06 19.98
N MET A 122 -0.37 -9.94 19.37
CA MET A 122 -0.67 -8.57 19.80
C MET A 122 -1.28 -7.76 18.67
N MET A 123 -2.33 -7.00 18.99
CA MET A 123 -2.95 -6.00 18.12
C MET A 123 -3.13 -4.67 18.85
N ILE A 124 -2.82 -3.58 18.17
CA ILE A 124 -3.20 -2.23 18.57
C ILE A 124 -4.31 -1.80 17.61
N ALA A 125 -5.50 -1.53 18.14
CA ALA A 125 -6.68 -1.27 17.31
C ALA A 125 -7.42 -0.01 17.73
N HIS A 126 -7.99 0.71 16.78
CA HIS A 126 -8.93 1.78 17.11
C HIS A 126 -10.18 1.18 17.77
N HIS A 127 -10.66 1.81 18.85
CA HIS A 127 -11.74 1.27 19.68
C HIS A 127 -13.00 0.88 18.89
N SER A 128 -13.36 1.68 17.87
CA SER A 128 -14.57 1.43 17.06
C SER A 128 -14.45 0.23 16.11
N LEU A 129 -13.27 -0.34 15.95
CA LEU A 129 -13.03 -1.50 15.09
C LEU A 129 -13.09 -2.82 15.85
N VAL A 130 -12.88 -2.80 17.17
CA VAL A 130 -12.67 -3.99 17.99
C VAL A 130 -13.86 -4.97 17.91
N GLU A 131 -15.09 -4.49 17.89
CA GLU A 131 -16.30 -5.33 17.76
C GLU A 131 -16.34 -6.15 16.46
N ARG A 132 -15.60 -5.74 15.41
CA ARG A 132 -15.51 -6.52 14.15
C ARG A 132 -14.72 -7.82 14.29
N LEU A 133 -14.02 -8.01 15.41
CA LEU A 133 -13.34 -9.27 15.73
C LEU A 133 -14.30 -10.33 16.26
N ASP A 134 -15.50 -9.93 16.68
CA ASP A 134 -16.46 -10.84 17.29
C ASP A 134 -16.95 -11.89 16.28
N GLY A 135 -17.02 -13.13 16.74
CA GLY A 135 -17.39 -14.28 15.91
C GLY A 135 -16.30 -14.81 14.97
N LEU A 136 -15.17 -14.11 14.84
CA LEU A 136 -14.05 -14.59 14.01
C LEU A 136 -13.22 -15.63 14.74
N GLN A 137 -12.66 -16.60 14.00
CA GLN A 137 -11.70 -17.56 14.53
C GLN A 137 -10.28 -16.97 14.47
N LEU A 138 -9.72 -16.58 15.63
CA LEU A 138 -8.44 -15.87 15.74
C LEU A 138 -7.48 -16.64 16.67
N PRO A 139 -6.94 -17.80 16.23
CA PRO A 139 -6.19 -18.72 17.09
C PRO A 139 -4.88 -18.16 17.63
N HIS A 140 -4.27 -17.18 16.96
CA HIS A 140 -2.98 -16.61 17.37
C HIS A 140 -3.12 -15.36 18.21
N LEU A 141 -4.14 -14.52 17.95
CA LEU A 141 -4.36 -13.25 18.65
C LEU A 141 -4.74 -13.51 20.12
N ARG A 142 -4.07 -12.79 21.03
CA ARG A 142 -4.26 -12.92 22.48
C ARG A 142 -4.63 -11.62 23.15
N LYS A 143 -3.98 -10.51 22.75
CA LYS A 143 -4.11 -9.21 23.36
C LYS A 143 -4.47 -8.16 22.32
N VAL A 144 -5.43 -7.32 22.67
CA VAL A 144 -5.83 -6.15 21.87
C VAL A 144 -5.75 -4.91 22.76
N VAL A 145 -4.86 -3.99 22.43
CA VAL A 145 -4.86 -2.68 23.05
C VAL A 145 -5.78 -1.76 22.26
N ALA A 146 -6.85 -1.32 22.87
CA ALA A 146 -7.84 -0.44 22.25
C ALA A 146 -7.45 1.02 22.42
N ILE A 147 -7.32 1.74 21.33
CA ILE A 147 -7.06 3.18 21.30
C ILE A 147 -8.39 3.92 21.28
N GLY A 148 -8.60 4.78 22.29
CA GLY A 148 -9.86 5.46 22.52
C GLY A 148 -10.80 4.69 23.45
N ALA A 149 -11.84 5.37 23.92
CA ALA A 149 -12.77 4.85 24.93
C ALA A 149 -13.91 4.02 24.32
N GLY A 150 -14.44 3.09 25.13
CA GLY A 150 -15.68 2.38 24.81
C GLY A 150 -15.51 1.12 23.96
N ALA A 151 -14.30 0.64 23.74
CA ALA A 151 -14.05 -0.64 23.06
C ALA A 151 -14.73 -1.80 23.81
N ARG A 152 -15.32 -2.72 23.04
CA ARG A 152 -15.95 -3.94 23.56
C ARG A 152 -15.64 -5.10 22.61
N THR A 153 -15.57 -6.30 23.15
CA THR A 153 -15.49 -7.53 22.37
C THR A 153 -16.18 -8.66 23.11
N ALA A 154 -16.87 -9.50 22.37
CA ALA A 154 -17.44 -10.75 22.87
C ALA A 154 -16.48 -11.95 22.71
N GLN A 155 -15.24 -11.72 22.25
CA GLN A 155 -14.21 -12.76 22.06
C GLN A 155 -13.67 -13.25 23.41
N PRO A 156 -13.97 -14.48 23.85
CA PRO A 156 -13.67 -14.92 25.22
C PRO A 156 -12.17 -15.17 25.48
N ARG A 157 -11.37 -15.22 24.41
CA ARG A 157 -9.93 -15.49 24.50
C ARG A 157 -9.05 -14.25 24.30
N LEU A 158 -9.66 -13.10 24.01
CA LEU A 158 -8.94 -11.85 23.83
C LEU A 158 -8.90 -11.06 25.14
N GLU A 159 -7.69 -10.74 25.57
CA GLU A 159 -7.46 -9.76 26.62
C GLU A 159 -7.56 -8.36 26.00
N LEU A 160 -8.65 -7.65 26.33
CA LEU A 160 -8.83 -6.27 25.90
C LEU A 160 -8.17 -5.33 26.91
N LEU A 161 -7.21 -4.54 26.44
CA LEU A 161 -6.39 -3.65 27.23
C LEU A 161 -6.69 -2.18 26.86
N ASP A 162 -6.56 -1.31 27.85
CA ASP A 162 -6.68 0.14 27.68
C ASP A 162 -5.42 0.75 27.05
N GLU A 163 -5.57 1.86 26.32
CA GLU A 163 -4.47 2.55 25.63
C GLU A 163 -3.33 2.97 26.58
N SER A 164 -3.62 3.23 27.86
CA SER A 164 -2.61 3.55 28.86
C SER A 164 -1.56 2.45 29.03
N THR A 165 -1.91 1.20 28.66
CA THR A 165 -0.97 0.06 28.71
C THR A 165 0.16 0.17 27.67
N LEU A 166 0.01 0.97 26.62
CA LEU A 166 1.10 1.27 25.69
C LEU A 166 2.18 2.18 26.29
N ARG A 167 1.90 2.87 27.40
CA ARG A 167 2.89 3.70 28.08
C ARG A 167 3.59 2.89 29.16
N GLY A 168 4.89 2.65 28.96
CA GLY A 168 5.82 2.06 29.93
C GLY A 168 6.80 3.09 30.46
N ASP A 169 7.55 2.69 31.48
CA ASP A 169 8.70 3.45 31.97
C ASP A 169 9.89 3.25 31.03
N ALA A 170 10.23 4.28 30.25
CA ALA A 170 11.35 4.22 29.31
C ALA A 170 12.71 3.94 29.96
N SER A 171 12.85 4.16 31.29
CA SER A 171 14.08 3.81 32.03
C SER A 171 14.23 2.30 32.26
N GLN A 172 13.12 1.54 32.14
CA GLN A 172 13.09 0.09 32.28
C GLN A 172 13.18 -0.63 30.93
N LEU A 173 13.26 0.12 29.83
CA LEU A 173 13.31 -0.46 28.49
C LEU A 173 14.64 -1.17 28.27
N ASP A 174 14.59 -2.48 27.99
CA ASP A 174 15.72 -3.20 27.42
C ASP A 174 15.74 -2.97 25.90
N ASP A 175 16.66 -2.13 25.47
CA ASP A 175 16.85 -1.76 24.07
C ASP A 175 18.11 -2.40 23.44
N SER A 176 18.60 -3.49 24.05
CA SER A 176 19.82 -4.21 23.65
C SER A 176 19.65 -5.06 22.38
N ALA A 177 18.45 -5.13 21.79
CA ALA A 177 18.18 -5.94 20.61
C ALA A 177 19.11 -5.56 19.45
N ASP A 178 19.84 -6.55 18.91
CA ASP A 178 20.69 -6.39 17.72
C ASP A 178 19.81 -6.45 16.46
N ILE A 179 19.48 -5.28 15.90
CA ILE A 179 18.61 -5.13 14.74
C ILE A 179 19.48 -4.77 13.53
N ASN A 180 19.26 -5.47 12.41
CA ASN A 180 20.10 -5.39 11.22
C ASN A 180 19.30 -5.09 9.95
N HIS A 181 19.98 -4.74 8.86
CA HIS A 181 19.39 -4.43 7.53
C HIS A 181 18.43 -5.51 7.00
N TRP A 182 18.74 -6.77 7.29
CA TRP A 182 17.99 -7.95 6.81
C TRP A 182 16.85 -8.37 7.73
N ASP A 183 16.73 -7.78 8.92
CA ASP A 183 15.59 -8.06 9.79
C ASP A 183 14.30 -7.52 9.14
N ILE A 184 13.22 -8.27 9.30
CA ILE A 184 11.92 -7.87 8.76
C ILE A 184 11.36 -6.74 9.62
N GLN A 185 11.12 -5.59 8.99
CA GLN A 185 10.58 -4.43 9.69
C GLN A 185 9.05 -4.35 9.57
N SER A 186 8.47 -4.88 8.46
CA SER A 186 7.01 -4.89 8.30
C SER A 186 6.52 -6.07 7.46
N ILE A 187 5.24 -6.39 7.65
CA ILE A 187 4.46 -7.27 6.78
C ILE A 187 3.31 -6.45 6.21
N ILE A 188 3.39 -6.12 4.93
CA ILE A 188 2.34 -5.36 4.24
C ILE A 188 1.51 -6.32 3.39
N TYR A 189 0.20 -6.37 3.65
CA TYR A 189 -0.71 -7.24 2.91
C TYR A 189 -1.05 -6.64 1.55
N THR A 190 -0.85 -7.44 0.50
CA THR A 190 -1.22 -7.11 -0.88
C THR A 190 -2.33 -8.03 -1.36
N SER A 191 -3.25 -7.50 -2.16
CA SER A 191 -4.27 -8.33 -2.81
C SER A 191 -3.61 -9.30 -3.80
N GLY A 192 -3.60 -10.57 -3.45
CA GLY A 192 -3.09 -11.62 -4.33
C GLY A 192 -3.98 -11.76 -5.58
N THR A 193 -3.36 -11.93 -6.74
CA THR A 193 -4.09 -12.14 -8.01
C THR A 193 -4.75 -13.53 -8.11
N THR A 194 -4.45 -14.46 -7.23
CA THR A 194 -4.88 -15.86 -7.29
C THR A 194 -5.37 -16.44 -5.99
N GLY A 195 -5.67 -15.60 -5.00
CA GLY A 195 -6.07 -16.07 -3.68
C GLY A 195 -6.25 -14.92 -2.70
N TYR A 196 -6.25 -15.26 -1.44
CA TYR A 196 -6.25 -14.27 -0.36
C TYR A 196 -5.00 -13.39 -0.37
N SER A 197 -5.13 -12.21 0.25
CA SER A 197 -4.04 -11.26 0.43
C SER A 197 -2.79 -11.91 1.00
N LYS A 198 -1.62 -11.58 0.42
CA LYS A 198 -0.32 -12.10 0.82
C LYS A 198 0.41 -11.07 1.66
N GLY A 199 0.95 -11.49 2.78
CA GLY A 199 1.79 -10.63 3.62
C GLY A 199 3.22 -10.59 3.11
N VAL A 200 3.65 -9.48 2.54
CA VAL A 200 5.01 -9.29 2.01
C VAL A 200 5.97 -9.02 3.17
N LEU A 201 6.99 -9.85 3.31
CA LEU A 201 8.06 -9.70 4.30
C LEU A 201 9.05 -8.65 3.81
N SER A 202 9.02 -7.45 4.40
CA SER A 202 9.86 -6.31 3.98
C SER A 202 11.02 -6.08 4.95
N PRO A 203 12.28 -6.35 4.54
CA PRO A 203 13.47 -5.98 5.31
C PRO A 203 13.68 -4.47 5.41
N TYR A 204 14.45 -4.01 6.40
CA TYR A 204 14.81 -2.60 6.53
C TYR A 204 15.46 -2.05 5.26
N LEU A 205 16.41 -2.79 4.66
CA LEU A 205 17.11 -2.34 3.46
C LEU A 205 16.17 -2.17 2.25
N GLN A 206 15.16 -3.04 2.12
CA GLN A 206 14.17 -2.89 1.05
C GLN A 206 13.44 -1.55 1.15
N LEU A 207 12.94 -1.20 2.35
CA LEU A 207 12.20 0.03 2.55
C LEU A 207 13.09 1.26 2.39
N TYR A 208 14.33 1.19 2.90
CA TYR A 208 15.34 2.22 2.68
C TYR A 208 15.55 2.50 1.18
N LEU A 209 15.81 1.45 0.38
CA LEU A 209 16.07 1.60 -1.05
C LEU A 209 14.84 2.10 -1.81
N THR A 210 13.63 1.64 -1.44
CA THR A 210 12.39 2.16 -2.01
C THR A 210 12.28 3.67 -1.75
N GLY A 211 12.45 4.07 -0.50
CA GLY A 211 12.40 5.48 -0.12
C GLY A 211 13.46 6.33 -0.83
N MET A 212 14.71 5.85 -0.85
CA MET A 212 15.82 6.58 -1.47
C MET A 212 15.70 6.67 -2.99
N THR A 213 15.15 5.65 -3.64
CA THR A 213 14.94 5.70 -5.09
C THR A 213 13.88 6.73 -5.48
N VAL A 214 12.80 6.81 -4.70
CA VAL A 214 11.65 7.67 -5.01
C VAL A 214 11.83 9.10 -4.45
N TYR A 215 12.48 9.25 -3.28
CA TYR A 215 12.57 10.51 -2.53
C TYR A 215 14.01 10.98 -2.29
N GLY A 216 14.99 10.44 -2.99
CA GLY A 216 16.42 10.74 -2.78
C GLY A 216 16.82 12.19 -3.08
N TYR A 217 15.98 12.95 -3.79
CA TYR A 217 16.17 14.38 -4.06
C TYR A 217 15.91 15.27 -2.84
N MET A 218 15.28 14.75 -1.79
CA MET A 218 15.04 15.54 -0.58
C MET A 218 16.34 15.91 0.12
N GLY A 219 16.42 17.16 0.55
CA GLY A 219 17.47 17.68 1.42
C GLY A 219 17.20 17.38 2.90
N ASP A 220 18.23 17.59 3.73
CA ASP A 220 18.11 17.53 5.20
C ASP A 220 17.13 18.60 5.70
N GLY A 221 16.19 18.23 6.56
CA GLY A 221 15.18 19.13 7.12
C GLY A 221 13.95 19.40 6.25
N GLU A 222 13.87 18.87 5.04
CA GLU A 222 12.74 19.05 4.15
C GLU A 222 11.55 18.15 4.53
N ALA A 223 10.34 18.50 4.07
CA ALA A 223 9.11 17.82 4.45
C ALA A 223 8.46 17.08 3.27
N ILE A 224 7.81 15.95 3.58
CA ILE A 224 6.94 15.19 2.67
C ILE A 224 5.49 15.30 3.15
N LEU A 225 4.54 15.59 2.24
CA LEU A 225 3.12 15.38 2.49
C LEU A 225 2.79 13.89 2.34
N VAL A 226 2.52 13.19 3.44
CA VAL A 226 2.10 11.78 3.45
C VAL A 226 0.58 11.73 3.43
N ASN A 227 0.01 11.56 2.24
CA ASN A 227 -1.42 11.57 1.95
C ASN A 227 -1.93 10.26 1.33
N LEU A 228 -1.18 9.17 1.51
CA LEU A 228 -1.60 7.80 1.22
C LEU A 228 -1.62 6.97 2.50
N PRO A 229 -2.47 5.92 2.55
CA PRO A 229 -2.64 5.13 3.76
C PRO A 229 -1.36 4.45 4.25
N MET A 230 -1.15 4.43 5.58
CA MET A 230 0.01 3.81 6.22
C MET A 230 0.00 2.27 6.19
N PHE A 231 -1.11 1.64 5.82
CA PHE A 231 -1.17 0.19 5.60
C PHE A 231 -0.69 -0.22 4.19
N HIS A 232 -0.26 0.73 3.37
CA HIS A 232 0.40 0.52 2.08
C HIS A 232 1.84 1.06 2.09
N VAL A 233 2.67 0.49 1.22
CA VAL A 233 4.04 1.00 0.99
C VAL A 233 4.04 2.47 0.55
N GLY A 234 2.95 2.94 -0.07
CA GLY A 234 2.76 4.34 -0.43
C GLY A 234 2.75 5.32 0.75
N GLY A 235 2.32 4.89 1.94
CA GLY A 235 2.38 5.68 3.18
C GLY A 235 3.65 5.43 3.98
N THR A 236 4.09 4.16 4.10
CA THR A 236 5.28 3.81 4.90
C THR A 236 6.58 4.24 4.25
N SER A 237 6.73 4.10 2.92
CA SER A 237 7.97 4.46 2.22
C SER A 237 8.34 5.95 2.34
N PRO A 238 7.44 6.94 2.11
CA PRO A 238 7.77 8.35 2.29
C PRO A 238 8.05 8.71 3.75
N THR A 239 7.32 8.12 4.71
CA THR A 239 7.59 8.32 6.14
C THR A 239 9.00 7.84 6.50
N TYR A 240 9.39 6.68 5.98
CA TYR A 240 10.75 6.15 6.18
C TYR A 240 11.81 7.01 5.50
N ALA A 241 11.55 7.46 4.27
CA ALA A 241 12.45 8.34 3.53
C ALA A 241 12.70 9.66 4.26
N ALA A 242 11.67 10.26 4.86
CA ALA A 242 11.83 11.45 5.69
C ALA A 242 12.79 11.20 6.87
N LEU A 243 12.64 10.07 7.58
CA LEU A 243 13.57 9.69 8.66
C LEU A 243 15.01 9.50 8.16
N VAL A 244 15.18 8.78 7.03
CA VAL A 244 16.50 8.55 6.39
C VAL A 244 17.17 9.89 6.04
N ARG A 245 16.40 10.81 5.43
CA ARG A 245 16.93 12.11 4.97
C ARG A 245 17.07 13.17 6.08
N GLY A 246 16.64 12.88 7.33
CA GLY A 246 16.61 13.85 8.41
C GLY A 246 15.56 14.94 8.21
N GLY A 247 14.56 14.65 7.40
CA GLY A 247 13.44 15.51 7.07
C GLY A 247 12.26 15.36 8.02
N SER A 248 11.10 15.76 7.56
CA SER A 248 9.84 15.65 8.31
C SER A 248 8.69 15.17 7.44
N ILE A 249 7.61 14.75 8.07
CA ILE A 249 6.36 14.39 7.42
C ILE A 249 5.24 15.38 7.81
N TYR A 250 4.34 15.65 6.86
CA TYR A 250 2.99 16.09 7.17
C TYR A 250 2.06 14.93 6.88
N LEU A 251 1.56 14.29 7.94
CA LEU A 251 0.73 13.09 7.81
C LEU A 251 -0.74 13.44 7.92
N VAL A 252 -1.49 13.14 6.86
CA VAL A 252 -2.93 13.37 6.76
C VAL A 252 -3.66 12.05 6.47
N ASP A 253 -4.95 11.97 6.78
CA ASP A 253 -5.72 10.73 6.65
C ASP A 253 -5.79 10.22 5.19
N GLY A 254 -5.76 11.12 4.22
CA GLY A 254 -5.77 10.74 2.81
C GLY A 254 -5.73 11.92 1.85
N PHE A 255 -5.70 11.60 0.55
CA PHE A 255 -5.70 12.61 -0.50
C PHE A 255 -7.02 13.37 -0.56
N SER A 256 -6.94 14.71 -0.58
CA SER A 256 -8.07 15.61 -0.77
C SER A 256 -7.72 16.69 -1.79
N THR A 257 -8.40 16.72 -2.94
CA THR A 257 -8.20 17.75 -3.97
C THR A 257 -8.41 19.16 -3.40
N ALA A 258 -9.39 19.33 -2.51
CA ALA A 258 -9.73 20.63 -1.93
C ALA A 258 -8.67 21.15 -0.96
N LYS A 259 -8.01 20.26 -0.20
CA LYS A 259 -7.03 20.63 0.85
C LYS A 259 -5.57 20.52 0.37
N PHE A 260 -5.31 19.92 -0.78
CA PHE A 260 -3.95 19.54 -1.22
C PHE A 260 -2.96 20.71 -1.17
N TRP A 261 -3.29 21.84 -1.81
CA TRP A 261 -2.41 22.98 -1.88
C TRP A 261 -2.22 23.71 -0.54
N GLU A 262 -3.26 23.73 0.29
CA GLU A 262 -3.17 24.21 1.67
C GLU A 262 -2.21 23.34 2.48
N GLN A 263 -2.38 22.02 2.44
CA GLN A 263 -1.51 21.06 3.13
C GLN A 263 -0.05 21.13 2.65
N VAL A 264 0.17 21.25 1.34
CA VAL A 264 1.53 21.41 0.78
C VAL A 264 2.21 22.65 1.35
N ARG A 265 1.52 23.79 1.41
CA ARG A 265 2.06 25.06 1.92
C ARG A 265 2.24 25.04 3.44
N GLU A 266 1.24 24.58 4.18
CA GLU A 266 1.26 24.47 5.67
C GLU A 266 2.41 23.60 6.14
N GLY A 267 2.58 22.43 5.53
CA GLY A 267 3.66 21.50 5.84
C GLY A 267 5.03 21.96 5.34
N ASN A 268 5.07 22.96 4.43
CA ASN A 268 6.25 23.32 3.62
C ASN A 268 6.81 22.09 2.89
N CYS A 269 5.91 21.31 2.28
CA CYS A 269 6.24 20.00 1.71
C CYS A 269 6.88 20.16 0.32
N VAL A 270 8.09 19.63 0.14
CA VAL A 270 8.80 19.65 -1.15
C VAL A 270 8.36 18.53 -2.10
N THR A 271 7.59 17.57 -1.57
CA THR A 271 7.02 16.44 -2.32
C THR A 271 5.84 15.80 -1.59
N THR A 272 5.23 14.81 -2.23
CA THR A 272 4.14 13.99 -1.67
C THR A 272 4.43 12.50 -1.86
N CYS A 273 3.52 11.62 -1.40
CA CYS A 273 3.59 10.16 -1.62
C CYS A 273 3.59 9.73 -3.11
N GLY A 274 3.47 10.67 -4.01
CA GLY A 274 3.22 10.46 -5.43
C GLY A 274 1.76 10.73 -5.78
N LEU A 275 1.54 11.14 -7.02
CA LEU A 275 0.20 11.35 -7.58
C LEU A 275 -0.17 10.16 -8.45
N ILE A 276 -1.12 9.35 -7.97
CA ILE A 276 -1.52 8.09 -8.58
C ILE A 276 -2.83 8.27 -9.35
N GLY A 277 -2.90 7.67 -10.55
CA GLY A 277 -4.10 7.65 -11.36
C GLY A 277 -4.60 9.06 -11.70
N VAL A 278 -5.80 9.40 -11.27
CA VAL A 278 -6.47 10.68 -11.59
C VAL A 278 -6.13 11.85 -10.67
N MET A 279 -5.31 11.65 -9.63
CA MET A 279 -5.01 12.71 -8.65
C MET A 279 -4.44 13.95 -9.33
N ALA A 280 -3.42 13.78 -10.19
CA ALA A 280 -2.84 14.89 -10.94
C ALA A 280 -3.86 15.59 -11.86
N ALA A 281 -4.71 14.80 -12.55
CA ALA A 281 -5.76 15.33 -13.42
C ALA A 281 -6.83 16.12 -12.64
N PHE A 282 -7.19 15.70 -11.42
CA PHE A 282 -8.12 16.46 -10.57
C PHE A 282 -7.50 17.77 -10.10
N LEU A 283 -6.23 17.76 -9.70
CA LEU A 283 -5.52 19.00 -9.30
C LEU A 283 -5.34 19.95 -10.48
N ALA A 284 -5.06 19.43 -11.67
CA ALA A 284 -4.90 20.23 -12.90
C ALA A 284 -6.18 20.95 -13.36
N LYS A 285 -7.37 20.40 -13.02
CA LYS A 285 -8.67 21.01 -13.37
C LYS A 285 -9.01 22.27 -12.60
N SER A 286 -8.23 22.62 -11.55
CA SER A 286 -8.45 23.87 -10.84
C SER A 286 -8.23 25.08 -11.75
N GLU A 287 -9.04 26.15 -11.57
CA GLU A 287 -8.87 27.38 -12.34
C GLU A 287 -7.44 27.91 -12.19
N PRO A 288 -6.77 28.33 -13.28
CA PRO A 288 -5.44 28.92 -13.21
C PRO A 288 -5.39 30.18 -12.34
N ARG A 289 -4.36 30.27 -11.49
CA ARG A 289 -4.15 31.38 -10.58
C ARG A 289 -2.75 31.97 -10.76
N PRO A 290 -2.56 33.27 -10.54
CA PRO A 290 -1.24 33.91 -10.62
C PRO A 290 -0.22 33.35 -9.63
N ASP A 291 -0.69 32.75 -8.52
CA ASP A 291 0.09 32.14 -7.43
C ASP A 291 0.29 30.62 -7.56
N ASP A 292 -0.04 30.05 -8.71
CA ASP A 292 0.13 28.58 -8.91
C ASP A 292 1.60 28.13 -8.71
N HIS A 293 2.57 28.99 -9.08
CA HIS A 293 4.00 28.73 -8.84
C HIS A 293 4.46 28.97 -7.38
N ASP A 294 3.64 29.64 -6.55
CA ASP A 294 3.99 29.91 -5.16
C ASP A 294 3.66 28.70 -4.28
N ASN A 295 4.51 27.70 -4.38
CA ASN A 295 4.43 26.47 -3.61
C ASN A 295 5.85 25.86 -3.41
N PRO A 296 6.08 25.09 -2.35
CA PRO A 296 7.41 24.53 -2.02
C PRO A 296 7.77 23.26 -2.80
N LEU A 297 6.90 22.74 -3.67
CA LEU A 297 7.15 21.48 -4.38
C LEU A 297 8.40 21.55 -5.25
N LYS A 298 9.28 20.55 -5.13
CA LYS A 298 10.49 20.41 -5.95
C LYS A 298 10.34 19.35 -7.02
N CYS A 299 9.83 18.18 -6.61
CA CYS A 299 9.71 17.04 -7.51
C CYS A 299 8.56 16.13 -7.04
N LEU A 300 7.80 15.61 -7.99
CA LEU A 300 6.74 14.66 -7.73
C LEU A 300 6.92 13.38 -8.56
N THR A 301 6.65 12.25 -7.93
CA THR A 301 6.43 11.01 -8.66
C THR A 301 4.98 10.98 -9.15
N MET A 302 4.75 10.83 -10.46
CA MET A 302 3.42 10.82 -11.07
C MET A 302 3.17 9.53 -11.84
N PHE A 303 1.98 8.94 -11.67
CA PHE A 303 1.57 7.70 -12.33
C PHE A 303 0.19 7.86 -12.98
N PRO A 304 0.07 7.89 -14.32
CA PRO A 304 1.13 7.90 -15.33
C PRO A 304 1.71 9.31 -15.56
N VAL A 305 2.81 9.39 -16.33
CA VAL A 305 3.26 10.62 -16.97
C VAL A 305 2.70 10.66 -18.39
N ASN A 306 1.97 11.76 -18.71
CA ASN A 306 1.38 12.06 -20.00
C ASN A 306 1.38 13.59 -20.23
N GLU A 307 0.84 14.06 -21.36
CA GLU A 307 0.80 15.49 -21.70
C GLU A 307 0.14 16.33 -20.61
N ASP A 308 -0.99 15.88 -20.06
CA ASP A 308 -1.74 16.61 -19.03
C ASP A 308 -0.96 16.74 -17.72
N THR A 309 -0.31 15.65 -17.28
CA THR A 309 0.50 15.66 -16.05
C THR A 309 1.78 16.47 -16.22
N VAL A 310 2.34 16.53 -17.42
CA VAL A 310 3.47 17.40 -17.77
C VAL A 310 3.04 18.86 -17.77
N ALA A 311 1.90 19.18 -18.37
CA ALA A 311 1.35 20.55 -18.33
C ALA A 311 1.06 20.99 -16.88
N PHE A 312 0.56 20.07 -16.04
CA PHE A 312 0.36 20.32 -14.62
C PHE A 312 1.68 20.63 -13.90
N ALA A 313 2.74 19.84 -14.12
CA ALA A 313 4.05 20.09 -13.53
C ALA A 313 4.62 21.46 -13.95
N HIS A 314 4.49 21.81 -15.22
CA HIS A 314 4.91 23.13 -15.73
C HIS A 314 4.12 24.29 -15.11
N ARG A 315 2.79 24.12 -14.97
CA ARG A 315 1.94 25.13 -14.37
C ARG A 315 2.32 25.45 -12.93
N PHE A 316 2.69 24.44 -12.16
CA PHE A 316 3.03 24.59 -10.73
C PHE A 316 4.54 24.65 -10.45
N GLY A 317 5.40 24.50 -11.47
CA GLY A 317 6.83 24.80 -11.40
C GLY A 317 7.69 23.72 -10.71
N PHE A 318 7.29 22.45 -10.72
CA PHE A 318 8.05 21.35 -10.13
C PHE A 318 8.56 20.35 -11.16
N GLU A 319 9.63 19.64 -10.81
CA GLU A 319 10.16 18.51 -11.59
C GLU A 319 9.32 17.26 -11.33
N TYR A 320 9.38 16.28 -12.25
CA TYR A 320 8.64 15.02 -12.09
C TYR A 320 9.45 13.83 -12.60
N LEU A 321 9.08 12.67 -12.10
CA LEU A 321 9.50 11.36 -12.58
C LEU A 321 8.34 10.37 -12.48
N THR A 322 8.50 9.22 -13.10
CA THR A 322 7.61 8.07 -12.93
C THR A 322 8.44 6.78 -12.87
N GLY A 323 7.80 5.66 -12.63
CA GLY A 323 8.49 4.39 -12.55
C GLY A 323 7.53 3.23 -12.38
N PHE A 324 8.05 2.10 -11.98
CA PHE A 324 7.29 0.94 -11.56
C PHE A 324 7.74 0.52 -10.17
N ASN A 325 6.76 0.34 -9.28
CA ASN A 325 7.00 -0.20 -7.95
C ASN A 325 5.82 -1.07 -7.52
N MET A 326 6.10 -2.06 -6.72
CA MET A 326 5.13 -2.86 -6.00
C MET A 326 5.68 -3.17 -4.61
N THR A 327 4.84 -3.64 -3.70
CA THR A 327 5.24 -3.89 -2.30
C THR A 327 6.43 -4.85 -2.20
N GLU A 328 6.56 -5.80 -3.13
CA GLU A 328 7.58 -6.84 -3.15
C GLU A 328 8.95 -6.36 -3.64
N VAL A 329 9.03 -5.22 -4.32
CA VAL A 329 10.27 -4.75 -4.95
C VAL A 329 10.61 -3.31 -4.55
N SER A 330 11.81 -2.85 -4.86
CA SER A 330 12.33 -1.54 -4.42
C SER A 330 12.42 -0.57 -5.59
N ALA A 331 11.29 -0.20 -6.20
CA ALA A 331 11.23 0.66 -7.37
C ALA A 331 12.28 0.28 -8.44
N PRO A 332 12.13 -0.89 -9.08
CA PRO A 332 13.16 -1.43 -9.96
C PRO A 332 13.30 -0.66 -11.27
N LEU A 333 12.23 -0.02 -11.74
CA LEU A 333 12.21 0.80 -12.95
C LEU A 333 11.88 2.24 -12.60
N VAL A 334 12.67 3.17 -13.12
CA VAL A 334 12.48 4.62 -12.90
C VAL A 334 12.87 5.37 -14.17
N THR A 335 12.15 6.44 -14.49
CA THR A 335 12.47 7.34 -15.62
C THR A 335 13.56 8.34 -15.25
N ASP A 336 14.09 9.01 -16.26
CA ASP A 336 14.78 10.27 -16.05
C ASP A 336 13.82 11.34 -15.54
N LEU A 337 14.37 12.40 -14.91
CA LEU A 337 13.60 13.58 -14.52
C LEU A 337 13.01 14.25 -15.76
N ASN A 338 11.75 14.68 -15.61
CA ASN A 338 11.03 15.40 -16.66
C ASN A 338 10.92 14.61 -17.97
N THR A 339 10.79 13.27 -17.86
CA THR A 339 10.70 12.38 -19.00
C THR A 339 9.58 12.79 -19.96
N ARG A 340 9.86 12.68 -21.26
CA ARG A 340 8.88 12.85 -22.35
C ARG A 340 8.49 11.55 -23.01
N VAL A 341 8.96 10.42 -22.46
CA VAL A 341 8.57 9.08 -22.93
C VAL A 341 7.27 8.68 -22.21
N TYR A 342 6.16 9.17 -22.73
CA TYR A 342 4.85 9.02 -22.12
C TYR A 342 4.42 7.54 -22.01
N GLY A 343 3.81 7.19 -20.89
CA GLY A 343 3.38 5.83 -20.58
C GLY A 343 4.52 4.87 -20.22
N SER A 344 5.79 5.31 -20.29
CA SER A 344 6.94 4.51 -19.86
C SER A 344 7.01 4.43 -18.34
N CYS A 345 7.44 3.27 -17.84
CA CYS A 345 7.88 3.06 -16.46
C CYS A 345 9.41 3.28 -16.29
N GLY A 346 10.10 3.73 -17.32
CA GLY A 346 11.54 3.98 -17.29
C GLY A 346 12.39 2.74 -17.56
N LYS A 347 13.59 2.79 -17.01
CA LYS A 347 14.64 1.77 -17.20
C LYS A 347 15.05 1.18 -15.84
N PRO A 348 15.67 -0.01 -15.81
CA PRO A 348 16.22 -0.54 -14.58
C PRO A 348 17.21 0.47 -13.96
N ARG A 349 17.03 0.74 -12.66
CA ARG A 349 18.02 1.53 -11.92
C ARG A 349 19.29 0.71 -11.67
N THR A 350 20.39 1.37 -11.35
CA THR A 350 21.64 0.69 -10.97
C THR A 350 21.40 -0.28 -9.82
N GLY A 351 22.03 -1.45 -9.90
CA GLY A 351 21.85 -2.53 -8.93
C GLY A 351 20.60 -3.40 -9.16
N ILE A 352 19.78 -3.11 -10.18
CA ILE A 352 18.66 -3.94 -10.60
C ILE A 352 18.91 -4.52 -11.99
N GLN A 353 18.60 -5.80 -12.12
CA GLN A 353 18.47 -6.48 -13.42
C GLN A 353 16.97 -6.73 -13.67
N ALA A 354 16.55 -6.46 -14.91
CA ALA A 354 15.17 -6.68 -15.36
C ALA A 354 15.16 -7.37 -16.71
N ARG A 355 14.24 -8.30 -16.92
CA ARG A 355 14.01 -9.01 -18.18
C ARG A 355 12.53 -9.16 -18.44
N LEU A 356 12.16 -9.35 -19.70
CA LEU A 356 10.84 -9.78 -20.13
C LEU A 356 10.92 -11.21 -20.60
N VAL A 357 10.08 -12.09 -20.04
CA VAL A 357 10.13 -13.53 -20.32
C VAL A 357 8.76 -14.10 -20.68
N ASP A 358 8.79 -15.21 -21.41
CA ASP A 358 7.61 -16.02 -21.70
C ASP A 358 7.23 -16.94 -20.51
N ASP A 359 6.28 -17.86 -20.72
CA ASP A 359 5.82 -18.81 -19.70
C ASP A 359 6.85 -19.86 -19.29
N HIS A 360 7.94 -19.98 -20.03
CA HIS A 360 9.08 -20.89 -19.78
C HIS A 360 10.31 -20.17 -19.23
N ASP A 361 10.18 -18.88 -18.86
CA ASP A 361 11.26 -18.00 -18.39
C ASP A 361 12.35 -17.73 -19.46
N ILE A 362 12.01 -17.94 -20.75
CA ILE A 362 12.88 -17.57 -21.87
C ILE A 362 12.65 -16.08 -22.21
N GLU A 363 13.74 -15.36 -22.33
CA GLU A 363 13.68 -13.92 -22.66
C GLU A 363 13.07 -13.70 -24.05
N VAL A 364 12.01 -12.87 -24.09
CA VAL A 364 11.32 -12.53 -25.35
C VAL A 364 12.11 -11.50 -26.16
N ALA A 365 11.85 -11.44 -27.46
CA ALA A 365 12.49 -10.44 -28.30
C ALA A 365 12.06 -9.02 -27.93
N ARG A 366 12.94 -8.06 -28.16
CA ARG A 366 12.65 -6.64 -27.90
C ARG A 366 11.45 -6.19 -28.73
N GLY A 367 10.49 -5.55 -28.06
CA GLY A 367 9.20 -5.15 -28.64
C GLY A 367 8.06 -6.14 -28.39
N GLU A 368 8.37 -7.38 -28.06
CA GLU A 368 7.37 -8.37 -27.67
C GLU A 368 6.92 -8.19 -26.21
N ILE A 369 5.76 -8.73 -25.90
CA ILE A 369 5.19 -8.69 -24.55
C ILE A 369 5.68 -9.91 -23.77
N GLY A 370 6.20 -9.67 -22.54
CA GLY A 370 6.61 -10.71 -21.62
C GLY A 370 6.34 -10.34 -20.18
N GLU A 371 6.41 -11.32 -19.28
CA GLU A 371 6.36 -11.07 -17.84
C GLU A 371 7.63 -10.35 -17.41
N LEU A 372 7.49 -9.24 -16.67
CA LEU A 372 8.63 -8.57 -16.05
C LEU A 372 9.14 -9.43 -14.89
N ILE A 373 10.40 -9.84 -15.00
CA ILE A 373 11.13 -10.46 -13.89
C ILE A 373 12.28 -9.56 -13.48
N VAL A 374 12.52 -9.47 -12.16
CA VAL A 374 13.54 -8.58 -11.60
C VAL A 374 14.45 -9.30 -10.62
N ARG A 375 15.70 -8.83 -10.52
CA ARG A 375 16.67 -9.30 -9.54
C ARG A 375 17.52 -8.12 -9.06
N SER A 376 17.75 -8.02 -7.77
CA SER A 376 18.68 -7.05 -7.21
C SER A 376 20.08 -7.64 -7.04
N LEU A 377 21.11 -6.81 -7.24
CA LEU A 377 22.51 -7.14 -6.93
C LEU A 377 22.83 -6.92 -5.44
N HIS A 378 21.96 -6.19 -4.71
CA HIS A 378 22.11 -5.97 -3.28
C HIS A 378 21.27 -7.00 -2.51
N PRO A 379 21.84 -7.79 -1.59
CA PRO A 379 21.08 -8.69 -0.74
C PRO A 379 20.07 -7.92 0.11
N TRP A 380 18.91 -8.53 0.40
CA TRP A 380 17.86 -7.98 1.28
C TRP A 380 17.19 -6.67 0.80
N SER A 381 17.45 -6.26 -0.42
CA SER A 381 16.91 -5.04 -1.02
C SER A 381 15.54 -5.21 -1.68
N MET A 382 15.02 -6.42 -1.68
CA MET A 382 13.68 -6.81 -2.12
C MET A 382 13.04 -7.67 -1.03
N ASN A 383 11.79 -8.05 -1.21
CA ASN A 383 11.07 -8.87 -0.23
C ASN A 383 11.83 -10.15 0.13
N ALA A 384 11.67 -10.58 1.39
CA ALA A 384 12.19 -11.86 1.88
C ALA A 384 11.20 -13.03 1.67
N GLY A 385 10.15 -12.81 0.87
CA GLY A 385 9.09 -13.78 0.61
C GLY A 385 7.73 -13.34 1.16
N TYR A 386 6.80 -14.29 1.19
CA TYR A 386 5.45 -14.10 1.71
C TYR A 386 5.28 -14.83 3.05
N ASN A 387 4.75 -14.11 4.04
CA ASN A 387 4.59 -14.60 5.41
C ASN A 387 3.71 -15.87 5.45
N GLY A 388 4.27 -16.97 5.98
CA GLY A 388 3.55 -18.25 6.09
C GLY A 388 3.18 -18.92 4.76
N GLN A 389 3.73 -18.45 3.61
CA GLN A 389 3.38 -18.96 2.28
C GLN A 389 4.63 -19.38 1.47
N PRO A 390 5.32 -20.47 1.86
CA PRO A 390 6.56 -20.90 1.19
C PRO A 390 6.36 -21.29 -0.26
N GLU A 391 5.25 -21.91 -0.63
CA GLU A 391 4.94 -22.29 -2.02
C GLU A 391 4.74 -21.05 -2.90
N ALA A 392 4.02 -20.03 -2.40
CA ALA A 392 3.84 -18.78 -3.12
C ALA A 392 5.17 -18.03 -3.25
N THR A 393 6.03 -18.09 -2.23
CA THR A 393 7.37 -17.53 -2.26
C THR A 393 8.23 -18.23 -3.30
N ALA A 394 8.27 -19.57 -3.31
CA ALA A 394 9.03 -20.35 -4.29
C ALA A 394 8.55 -20.09 -5.72
N ALA A 395 7.23 -19.96 -5.94
CA ALA A 395 6.66 -19.64 -7.24
C ALA A 395 7.03 -18.23 -7.73
N ALA A 396 7.11 -17.25 -6.81
CA ALA A 396 7.49 -15.88 -7.15
C ALA A 396 9.01 -15.73 -7.35
N TRP A 397 9.83 -16.52 -6.63
CA TRP A 397 11.29 -16.47 -6.67
C TRP A 397 11.90 -17.65 -7.45
N ARG A 398 11.30 -18.03 -8.58
CA ARG A 398 11.82 -19.14 -9.37
C ARG A 398 13.01 -18.70 -10.24
N ASN A 399 13.90 -19.62 -10.55
CA ASN A 399 15.09 -19.43 -11.41
C ASN A 399 16.01 -18.27 -10.97
N GLY A 400 15.98 -17.87 -9.68
CA GLY A 400 16.79 -16.78 -9.13
C GLY A 400 16.30 -15.38 -9.50
N TRP A 401 15.07 -15.25 -9.97
CA TRP A 401 14.39 -14.00 -10.32
C TRP A 401 13.07 -13.88 -9.58
N PHE A 402 12.72 -12.65 -9.23
CA PHE A 402 11.38 -12.34 -8.74
C PHE A 402 10.43 -12.09 -9.91
N HIS A 403 9.38 -12.87 -10.00
CA HIS A 403 8.32 -12.78 -10.99
C HIS A 403 7.25 -11.82 -10.51
N THR A 404 7.11 -10.67 -11.22
CA THR A 404 6.18 -9.62 -10.80
C THR A 404 4.70 -9.99 -11.05
N GLY A 405 4.45 -10.89 -12.00
CA GLY A 405 3.11 -11.19 -12.48
C GLY A 405 2.52 -10.10 -13.37
N ASP A 406 3.33 -9.10 -13.74
CA ASP A 406 2.94 -7.99 -14.59
C ASP A 406 3.59 -8.12 -15.99
N LEU A 407 2.81 -7.88 -17.02
CA LEU A 407 3.25 -7.93 -18.41
C LEU A 407 3.74 -6.56 -18.87
N PHE A 408 4.89 -6.57 -19.52
CA PHE A 408 5.53 -5.37 -20.04
C PHE A 408 5.97 -5.56 -21.49
N ARG A 409 6.22 -4.46 -22.17
CA ARG A 409 6.92 -4.38 -23.45
C ARG A 409 8.13 -3.45 -23.30
N GLN A 410 9.23 -3.76 -23.95
CA GLN A 410 10.43 -2.91 -23.98
C GLN A 410 10.64 -2.33 -25.37
N ASP A 411 10.87 -1.01 -25.47
CA ASP A 411 11.18 -0.34 -26.74
C ASP A 411 12.66 -0.51 -27.16
N ALA A 412 13.01 0.08 -28.30
CA ALA A 412 14.38 0.03 -28.84
C ALA A 412 15.39 0.76 -27.94
N ASP A 413 14.95 1.78 -27.21
CA ASP A 413 15.77 2.60 -26.31
C ASP A 413 15.91 2.00 -24.91
N GLY A 414 15.24 0.86 -24.64
CA GLY A 414 15.29 0.13 -23.37
C GLY A 414 14.29 0.61 -22.33
N ASN A 415 13.31 1.44 -22.68
CA ASN A 415 12.25 1.83 -21.79
C ASN A 415 11.21 0.71 -21.66
N PHE A 416 10.73 0.47 -20.45
CA PHE A 416 9.70 -0.51 -20.14
C PHE A 416 8.33 0.16 -20.07
N PHE A 417 7.34 -0.50 -20.69
CA PHE A 417 5.94 -0.05 -20.71
C PHE A 417 5.07 -1.12 -20.11
N PHE A 418 4.31 -0.77 -19.08
CA PHE A 418 3.30 -1.66 -18.50
C PHE A 418 2.20 -1.94 -19.52
N VAL A 419 1.83 -3.20 -19.69
CA VAL A 419 0.78 -3.65 -20.61
C VAL A 419 -0.46 -4.08 -19.84
N ASP A 420 -0.30 -5.05 -18.92
CA ASP A 420 -1.41 -5.58 -18.12
C ASP A 420 -0.88 -6.44 -16.98
N ARG A 421 -1.77 -6.91 -16.11
CA ARG A 421 -1.46 -7.98 -15.18
C ARG A 421 -1.66 -9.34 -15.80
N LYS A 422 -0.74 -10.26 -15.53
CA LYS A 422 -0.85 -11.66 -15.98
C LYS A 422 -2.08 -12.35 -15.37
N LYS A 423 -2.61 -11.82 -14.27
CA LYS A 423 -3.78 -12.34 -13.54
C LYS A 423 -4.70 -11.20 -13.07
N ASP A 424 -5.96 -11.54 -12.88
CA ASP A 424 -7.13 -10.66 -12.73
C ASP A 424 -7.20 -9.88 -11.39
N THR A 425 -6.32 -8.94 -11.14
CA THR A 425 -6.51 -7.96 -10.06
C THR A 425 -7.34 -6.79 -10.56
N ILE A 426 -8.34 -6.40 -9.79
CA ILE A 426 -9.19 -5.24 -10.10
C ILE A 426 -8.61 -4.01 -9.41
N ARG A 427 -8.26 -2.99 -10.19
CA ARG A 427 -7.72 -1.76 -9.64
C ARG A 427 -8.80 -0.69 -9.55
N ARG A 428 -9.14 -0.29 -8.32
CA ARG A 428 -10.22 0.65 -8.06
C ARG A 428 -9.78 1.74 -7.09
N ARG A 429 -9.70 2.99 -7.58
CA ARG A 429 -9.42 4.19 -6.75
C ARG A 429 -8.19 4.04 -5.85
N GLY A 430 -7.10 3.49 -6.41
CA GLY A 430 -5.85 3.24 -5.69
C GLY A 430 -5.82 1.95 -4.88
N GLU A 431 -6.96 1.24 -4.72
CA GLU A 431 -7.02 -0.07 -4.06
C GLU A 431 -6.83 -1.19 -5.09
N ASN A 432 -5.99 -2.16 -4.74
CA ASN A 432 -5.83 -3.40 -5.49
C ASN A 432 -6.75 -4.46 -4.87
N ILE A 433 -7.76 -4.87 -5.62
CA ILE A 433 -8.81 -5.78 -5.16
C ILE A 433 -8.56 -7.17 -5.75
N SER A 434 -8.47 -8.16 -4.89
CA SER A 434 -8.46 -9.57 -5.32
C SER A 434 -9.84 -9.97 -5.82
N SER A 435 -9.93 -10.33 -7.10
CA SER A 435 -11.15 -10.87 -7.66
C SER A 435 -11.61 -12.15 -6.94
N PHE A 436 -10.65 -12.95 -6.45
CA PHE A 436 -10.93 -14.16 -5.67
C PHE A 436 -11.58 -13.85 -4.31
N GLU A 437 -11.13 -12.82 -3.61
CA GLU A 437 -11.72 -12.42 -2.32
C GLU A 437 -13.16 -11.93 -2.50
N VAL A 438 -13.42 -11.16 -3.56
CA VAL A 438 -14.78 -10.75 -3.94
C VAL A 438 -15.65 -11.96 -4.25
N GLU A 439 -15.15 -12.89 -5.08
CA GLU A 439 -15.88 -14.10 -5.44
C GLU A 439 -16.21 -14.96 -4.23
N ASN A 440 -15.29 -15.09 -3.28
CA ASN A 440 -15.53 -15.85 -2.05
C ASN A 440 -16.65 -15.20 -1.20
N GLY A 441 -16.68 -13.89 -1.10
CA GLY A 441 -17.78 -13.20 -0.44
C GLY A 441 -19.12 -13.44 -1.13
N VAL A 442 -19.14 -13.37 -2.47
CA VAL A 442 -20.35 -13.59 -3.29
C VAL A 442 -20.84 -15.03 -3.21
N ARG A 443 -19.94 -16.04 -3.20
CA ARG A 443 -20.32 -17.47 -3.07
C ARG A 443 -21.06 -17.79 -1.79
N GLN A 444 -20.89 -16.99 -0.74
CA GLN A 444 -21.62 -17.18 0.51
C GLN A 444 -23.11 -16.80 0.40
N TYR A 445 -23.51 -16.09 -0.67
CA TYR A 445 -24.92 -15.78 -0.88
C TYR A 445 -25.70 -17.04 -1.28
N PRO A 446 -26.78 -17.38 -0.57
CA PRO A 446 -27.44 -18.70 -0.70
C PRO A 446 -27.89 -19.08 -2.09
N ASP A 447 -28.29 -18.11 -2.91
CA ASP A 447 -28.89 -18.32 -4.22
C ASP A 447 -27.87 -18.30 -5.36
N VAL A 448 -26.59 -17.93 -5.10
CA VAL A 448 -25.51 -17.94 -6.09
C VAL A 448 -24.99 -19.37 -6.29
N ASP A 449 -24.87 -19.78 -7.55
CA ASP A 449 -24.22 -21.03 -7.95
C ASP A 449 -22.75 -20.78 -8.33
N GLU A 450 -22.51 -20.04 -9.40
CA GLU A 450 -21.18 -19.67 -9.84
C GLU A 450 -20.99 -18.14 -9.86
N VAL A 451 -19.74 -17.70 -9.74
CA VAL A 451 -19.38 -16.28 -9.78
C VAL A 451 -18.05 -16.06 -10.45
N ALA A 452 -17.98 -14.97 -11.22
CA ALA A 452 -16.74 -14.37 -11.71
C ALA A 452 -16.70 -12.90 -11.32
N ALA A 453 -15.64 -12.45 -10.68
CA ALA A 453 -15.37 -11.03 -10.42
C ALA A 453 -14.34 -10.51 -11.42
N VAL A 454 -14.65 -9.38 -12.05
CA VAL A 454 -13.79 -8.72 -13.04
C VAL A 454 -13.76 -7.21 -12.84
N GLY A 455 -12.65 -6.58 -13.24
CA GLY A 455 -12.60 -5.14 -13.39
C GLY A 455 -13.21 -4.72 -14.71
N VAL A 456 -14.09 -3.72 -14.68
CA VAL A 456 -14.63 -3.06 -15.87
C VAL A 456 -14.26 -1.60 -15.88
N GLU A 457 -14.17 -0.99 -17.06
CA GLU A 457 -13.82 0.43 -17.19
C GLU A 457 -14.78 1.30 -16.40
N SER A 458 -14.23 2.32 -15.73
CA SER A 458 -14.97 3.31 -14.96
C SER A 458 -15.07 4.62 -15.73
N GLU A 459 -16.21 5.31 -15.62
CA GLU A 459 -16.39 6.65 -16.19
C GLU A 459 -15.48 7.71 -15.57
N ILE A 460 -14.93 7.44 -14.37
CA ILE A 460 -14.21 8.45 -13.58
C ILE A 460 -12.70 8.15 -13.54
N ALA A 461 -12.29 6.89 -13.40
CA ALA A 461 -10.88 6.43 -13.36
C ALA A 461 -10.74 4.94 -13.15
N GLU A 462 -9.60 4.36 -13.54
CA GLU A 462 -9.22 2.97 -13.29
C GLU A 462 -10.40 1.99 -13.59
N GLN A 463 -10.72 1.09 -12.66
CA GLN A 463 -11.77 0.09 -12.84
C GLN A 463 -12.84 0.18 -11.74
N GLU A 464 -14.01 -0.40 -12.02
CA GLU A 464 -15.03 -0.72 -11.02
C GLU A 464 -15.20 -2.24 -10.93
N VAL A 465 -15.61 -2.70 -9.74
CA VAL A 465 -15.86 -4.13 -9.51
C VAL A 465 -17.17 -4.54 -10.14
N MET A 466 -17.13 -5.49 -11.07
CA MET A 466 -18.30 -6.19 -11.59
C MET A 466 -18.25 -7.66 -11.18
N VAL A 467 -19.38 -8.19 -10.71
CA VAL A 467 -19.56 -9.63 -10.54
C VAL A 467 -20.58 -10.15 -11.52
N VAL A 468 -20.25 -11.27 -12.16
CA VAL A 468 -21.15 -12.04 -13.00
C VAL A 468 -21.49 -13.31 -12.24
N VAL A 469 -22.78 -13.59 -12.06
CA VAL A 469 -23.27 -14.71 -11.24
C VAL A 469 -24.27 -15.56 -12.00
N THR A 470 -24.30 -16.85 -11.70
CA THR A 470 -25.42 -17.73 -12.04
C THR A 470 -26.24 -18.05 -10.80
N SER A 471 -27.52 -18.28 -10.99
CA SER A 471 -28.42 -18.68 -9.92
C SER A 471 -28.45 -20.19 -9.75
N LYS A 472 -28.58 -20.67 -8.50
CA LYS A 472 -28.85 -22.09 -8.24
C LYS A 472 -30.15 -22.55 -8.86
N PRO A 473 -30.31 -23.85 -9.21
CA PRO A 473 -31.54 -24.38 -9.75
C PRO A 473 -32.77 -24.04 -8.89
N GLY A 474 -33.79 -23.44 -9.53
CA GLY A 474 -35.03 -23.03 -8.87
C GLY A 474 -34.91 -21.79 -7.98
N ARG A 475 -33.77 -21.08 -8.02
CA ARG A 475 -33.54 -19.82 -7.34
C ARG A 475 -33.34 -18.69 -8.33
N THR A 476 -33.40 -17.45 -7.82
CA THR A 476 -33.10 -16.25 -8.61
C THR A 476 -32.26 -15.33 -7.72
N VAL A 477 -31.09 -14.92 -8.21
CA VAL A 477 -30.26 -13.94 -7.52
C VAL A 477 -30.85 -12.55 -7.74
N ASP A 478 -31.28 -11.88 -6.67
CA ASP A 478 -31.60 -10.46 -6.70
C ASP A 478 -30.32 -9.64 -6.47
N PRO A 479 -29.87 -8.82 -7.44
CA PRO A 479 -28.65 -8.01 -7.32
C PRO A 479 -28.64 -7.07 -6.12
N ARG A 480 -29.81 -6.51 -5.75
CA ARG A 480 -29.93 -5.63 -4.58
C ARG A 480 -29.69 -6.40 -3.28
N ALA A 481 -30.39 -7.51 -3.11
CA ALA A 481 -30.28 -8.35 -1.92
C ALA A 481 -28.86 -8.94 -1.77
N LEU A 482 -28.25 -9.36 -2.89
CA LEU A 482 -26.83 -9.77 -2.91
C LEU A 482 -25.91 -8.64 -2.44
N THR A 483 -26.10 -7.42 -2.93
CA THR A 483 -25.28 -6.27 -2.53
C THR A 483 -25.44 -5.96 -1.05
N GLU A 484 -26.66 -5.92 -0.54
CA GLU A 484 -26.96 -5.69 0.88
C GLU A 484 -26.36 -6.79 1.78
N PHE A 485 -26.33 -8.04 1.30
CA PHE A 485 -25.65 -9.14 1.99
C PHE A 485 -24.13 -8.95 2.06
N LEU A 486 -23.51 -8.37 1.02
CA LEU A 486 -22.06 -8.19 0.93
C LEU A 486 -21.55 -6.99 1.74
N ILE A 487 -22.35 -5.95 1.92
CA ILE A 487 -21.93 -4.72 2.64
C ILE A 487 -21.31 -4.98 4.02
N PRO A 488 -21.89 -5.80 4.90
CA PRO A 488 -21.30 -6.09 6.20
C PRO A 488 -20.14 -7.11 6.14
N ARG A 489 -19.88 -7.75 5.00
CA ARG A 489 -18.94 -8.86 4.83
C ARG A 489 -17.68 -8.50 4.10
N LEU A 490 -17.76 -7.52 3.20
CA LEU A 490 -16.62 -7.06 2.40
C LEU A 490 -16.27 -5.60 2.73
N PRO A 491 -15.00 -5.22 2.61
CA PRO A 491 -14.61 -3.82 2.62
C PRO A 491 -15.41 -3.04 1.56
N TYR A 492 -15.78 -1.79 1.86
CA TYR A 492 -16.62 -0.95 0.98
C TYR A 492 -16.11 -0.85 -0.47
N PHE A 493 -14.79 -0.88 -0.65
CA PHE A 493 -14.16 -0.82 -1.97
C PHE A 493 -14.22 -2.14 -2.74
N MET A 494 -14.41 -3.29 -2.07
CA MET A 494 -14.58 -4.62 -2.68
C MET A 494 -16.04 -4.92 -3.02
N VAL A 495 -17.02 -4.23 -2.42
CA VAL A 495 -18.44 -4.44 -2.73
C VAL A 495 -18.70 -4.06 -4.19
N PRO A 496 -19.23 -4.99 -5.01
CA PRO A 496 -19.42 -4.76 -6.43
C PRO A 496 -20.30 -3.53 -6.72
N ARG A 497 -19.87 -2.69 -7.66
CA ARG A 497 -20.78 -1.69 -8.24
C ARG A 497 -21.76 -2.34 -9.21
N TYR A 498 -21.27 -3.27 -10.00
CA TYR A 498 -22.03 -3.91 -11.06
C TYR A 498 -22.29 -5.37 -10.73
N VAL A 499 -23.53 -5.80 -10.93
CA VAL A 499 -23.95 -7.20 -10.80
C VAL A 499 -24.67 -7.61 -12.09
N ARG A 500 -24.18 -8.65 -12.73
CA ARG A 500 -24.79 -9.24 -13.92
C ARG A 500 -25.21 -10.67 -13.62
N VAL A 501 -26.49 -10.98 -13.76
CA VAL A 501 -27.01 -12.34 -13.62
C VAL A 501 -27.12 -12.96 -15.00
N VAL A 502 -26.51 -14.13 -15.18
CA VAL A 502 -26.47 -14.85 -16.45
C VAL A 502 -26.88 -16.31 -16.27
N ASP A 503 -27.33 -16.95 -17.34
CA ASP A 503 -27.72 -18.37 -17.30
C ASP A 503 -26.49 -19.29 -17.18
N GLN A 504 -25.37 -18.91 -17.81
CA GLN A 504 -24.12 -19.69 -17.81
C GLN A 504 -22.88 -18.79 -17.82
N ILE A 505 -21.85 -19.23 -17.12
CA ILE A 505 -20.52 -18.64 -17.17
C ILE A 505 -19.63 -19.48 -18.11
N PRO A 506 -19.08 -18.88 -19.20
CA PRO A 506 -18.21 -19.59 -20.13
C PRO A 506 -16.93 -20.08 -19.45
N LYS A 507 -16.55 -21.34 -19.76
CA LYS A 507 -15.38 -22.01 -19.19
C LYS A 507 -14.42 -22.44 -20.28
N THR A 508 -13.17 -22.68 -19.91
CA THR A 508 -12.17 -23.33 -20.75
C THR A 508 -12.43 -24.85 -20.82
N GLU A 509 -11.73 -25.55 -21.72
CA GLU A 509 -11.76 -27.02 -21.79
C GLU A 509 -11.34 -27.70 -20.46
N THR A 510 -10.54 -27.01 -19.63
CA THR A 510 -10.13 -27.46 -18.30
C THR A 510 -11.10 -27.00 -17.20
N ASN A 511 -12.33 -26.59 -17.54
CA ASN A 511 -13.39 -26.17 -16.63
C ASN A 511 -13.08 -24.90 -15.81
N LYS A 512 -12.14 -24.04 -16.27
CA LYS A 512 -11.82 -22.75 -15.65
C LYS A 512 -12.67 -21.65 -16.24
N ILE A 513 -13.20 -20.77 -15.39
CA ILE A 513 -14.00 -19.59 -15.81
C ILE A 513 -13.15 -18.67 -16.70
N ARG A 514 -13.74 -18.25 -17.83
CA ARG A 514 -13.10 -17.33 -18.79
C ARG A 514 -13.42 -15.88 -18.44
N LYS A 515 -12.77 -15.34 -17.42
CA LYS A 515 -12.99 -13.95 -16.95
C LYS A 515 -12.77 -12.90 -18.04
N VAL A 516 -11.79 -13.13 -18.93
CA VAL A 516 -11.51 -12.27 -20.09
C VAL A 516 -12.76 -12.01 -20.92
N TYR A 517 -13.60 -13.02 -21.13
CA TYR A 517 -14.85 -12.88 -21.88
C TYR A 517 -15.76 -11.78 -21.32
N PHE A 518 -15.92 -11.71 -20.00
CA PHE A 518 -16.74 -10.69 -19.36
C PHE A 518 -16.04 -9.33 -19.27
N ARG A 519 -14.73 -9.31 -19.15
CA ARG A 519 -13.94 -8.09 -19.18
C ARG A 519 -14.06 -7.39 -20.52
N ASP A 520 -13.94 -8.15 -21.62
CA ASP A 520 -14.06 -7.64 -22.98
C ASP A 520 -15.48 -7.16 -23.33
N GLN A 521 -16.50 -7.78 -22.75
CA GLN A 521 -17.89 -7.33 -22.90
C GLN A 521 -18.19 -6.04 -22.12
N GLY A 522 -17.50 -5.82 -21.00
CA GLY A 522 -17.73 -4.69 -20.12
C GLY A 522 -19.16 -4.65 -19.55
N ILE A 523 -19.66 -3.44 -19.35
CA ILE A 523 -21.00 -3.18 -18.83
C ILE A 523 -22.00 -3.33 -19.98
N THR A 524 -22.95 -4.23 -19.81
CA THR A 524 -24.01 -4.52 -20.79
C THR A 524 -25.38 -3.99 -20.31
N PRO A 525 -26.39 -3.84 -21.18
CA PRO A 525 -27.72 -3.33 -20.79
C PRO A 525 -28.42 -4.13 -19.68
N ASP A 526 -28.09 -5.40 -19.51
CA ASP A 526 -28.59 -6.30 -18.47
C ASP A 526 -27.77 -6.23 -17.17
N THR A 527 -26.77 -5.39 -17.13
CA THR A 527 -25.94 -5.19 -15.92
C THR A 527 -26.62 -4.24 -14.94
N TRP A 528 -26.91 -4.71 -13.74
CA TRP A 528 -27.45 -3.89 -12.67
C TRP A 528 -26.35 -3.02 -12.05
N ASP A 529 -26.64 -1.74 -11.80
CA ASP A 529 -25.74 -0.76 -11.19
C ASP A 529 -26.23 -0.36 -9.81
N ARG A 530 -25.46 -0.69 -8.80
CA ARG A 530 -25.70 -0.36 -7.38
C ARG A 530 -25.93 1.14 -7.14
N GLU A 531 -25.12 1.99 -7.81
CA GLU A 531 -25.19 3.45 -7.61
C GLU A 531 -26.43 4.04 -8.26
N ARG A 532 -26.84 3.55 -9.45
CA ARG A 532 -28.10 3.90 -10.08
C ARG A 532 -29.30 3.41 -9.26
N ALA A 533 -29.15 2.30 -8.55
CA ALA A 533 -30.16 1.79 -7.62
C ALA A 533 -30.21 2.55 -6.28
N GLY A 534 -29.43 3.60 -6.10
CA GLY A 534 -29.44 4.48 -4.94
C GLY A 534 -28.58 4.00 -3.75
N ILE A 535 -27.85 2.89 -3.88
CA ILE A 535 -26.97 2.36 -2.83
C ILE A 535 -25.56 2.95 -3.02
N LYS A 536 -25.24 3.97 -2.24
CA LYS A 536 -23.92 4.60 -2.20
C LYS A 536 -23.14 4.10 -0.98
N LEU A 537 -21.91 3.68 -1.20
CA LEU A 537 -21.01 3.27 -0.12
C LEU A 537 -19.95 4.34 0.09
N HIS A 538 -19.66 4.60 1.33
CA HIS A 538 -18.63 5.53 1.75
C HIS A 538 -17.61 4.82 2.63
N ARG A 539 -16.40 5.36 2.69
CA ARG A 539 -15.40 4.96 3.68
C ARG A 539 -15.97 5.24 5.08
N ASP A 540 -15.83 4.27 5.97
CA ASP A 540 -16.17 4.49 7.37
C ASP A 540 -15.30 5.63 7.93
N LYS A 541 -15.91 6.59 8.57
CA LYS A 541 -15.18 7.57 9.39
C LYS A 541 -14.91 6.92 10.74
N LEU A 542 -13.62 6.79 11.06
CA LEU A 542 -13.13 6.26 12.32
C LEU A 542 -12.94 7.37 13.34
#